data_c80d7801958a4d79db5fc09a63048e33
#
_entry.id   c80d7801958a4d79db5fc09a63048e33
#
_cell.length_a   1.000
_cell.length_b   1.000
_cell.length_c   1.000
_cell.angle_alpha   90.00
_cell.angle_beta   90.00
_cell.angle_gamma   90.00
#
_symmetry.space_group_name_H-M   'P 1'
#
loop_
_entity.id
_entity.type
_entity.pdbx_description
1 polymer ?
#
loop_
_entity_poly.entity_id
_entity_poly.type
_entity_poly.pdbx_seq_one_letter_code
_entity_poly.pdbx_strand_id
1 'polypeptide(L)'
;TKGAAATLLGKIYLRSHDYTNAKTYIDMVLDLRDKGVYALESDFKNVWSENNKFNKEFIFCILHEAGTNGGEITNHFGPSDHPEVTNRWQYYAVSLPFWRKYNNADPRKQFFYYNYTGGDKRDDKSEYGFYYKMPDVGETVPPNDTTKLLVNVATMKYSYDMVSEAYYDGRTLSIFRLSDVILCKAEIENNLNGPA
;
A
#
# COMPACT_ATOMS: atom_id res chain seq x y z
N THR A 1 -19.47 5.24 -11.32
CA THR A 1 -19.60 4.15 -12.29
C THR A 1 -20.42 3.00 -11.73
N LYS A 2 -20.93 2.12 -12.63
CA LYS A 2 -21.69 0.92 -12.22
C LYS A 2 -20.86 0.01 -11.29
N GLY A 3 -19.59 -0.21 -11.63
CA GLY A 3 -18.69 -1.02 -10.80
C GLY A 3 -18.45 -0.44 -9.41
N ALA A 4 -18.28 0.87 -9.29
CA ALA A 4 -18.10 1.52 -8.00
C ALA A 4 -19.34 1.38 -7.09
N ALA A 5 -20.54 1.60 -7.65
CA ALA A 5 -21.79 1.45 -6.90
C ALA A 5 -22.02 -0.01 -6.48
N ALA A 6 -21.78 -0.97 -7.37
CA ALA A 6 -21.87 -2.38 -7.04
C ALA A 6 -20.87 -2.80 -5.98
N THR A 7 -19.60 -2.35 -6.06
CA THR A 7 -18.61 -2.62 -5.03
C THR A 7 -19.05 -2.08 -3.66
N LEU A 8 -19.53 -0.84 -3.61
CA LEU A 8 -20.00 -0.24 -2.37
C LEU A 8 -21.16 -1.03 -1.76
N LEU A 9 -22.18 -1.37 -2.55
CA LEU A 9 -23.33 -2.15 -2.09
C LEU A 9 -22.90 -3.55 -1.61
N GLY A 10 -22.06 -4.23 -2.40
CA GLY A 10 -21.53 -5.54 -1.98
C GLY A 10 -20.81 -5.49 -0.65
N LYS A 11 -19.99 -4.48 -0.40
CA LYS A 11 -19.29 -4.28 0.88
C LYS A 11 -20.23 -3.92 2.03
N ILE A 12 -21.29 -3.15 1.78
CA ILE A 12 -22.29 -2.84 2.82
C ILE A 12 -23.01 -4.12 3.24
N TYR A 13 -23.50 -4.91 2.28
CA TYR A 13 -24.17 -6.18 2.57
C TYR A 13 -23.23 -7.19 3.25
N LEU A 14 -21.96 -7.26 2.83
CA LEU A 14 -20.95 -8.10 3.47
C LEU A 14 -20.77 -7.74 4.95
N ARG A 15 -20.69 -6.45 5.25
CA ARG A 15 -20.60 -5.96 6.65
C ARG A 15 -21.85 -6.23 7.48
N SER A 16 -23.01 -6.26 6.87
CA SER A 16 -24.27 -6.63 7.55
C SER A 16 -24.50 -8.14 7.61
N HIS A 17 -23.54 -8.96 7.17
CA HIS A 17 -23.63 -10.41 7.09
C HIS A 17 -24.75 -10.93 6.18
N ASP A 18 -25.24 -10.09 5.26
CA ASP A 18 -26.15 -10.50 4.19
C ASP A 18 -25.34 -11.00 2.99
N TYR A 19 -24.79 -12.19 3.13
CA TYR A 19 -23.87 -12.78 2.14
C TYR A 19 -24.53 -13.03 0.79
N THR A 20 -25.85 -13.27 0.75
CA THR A 20 -26.61 -13.49 -0.48
C THR A 20 -26.66 -12.21 -1.35
N ASN A 21 -27.03 -11.09 -0.75
CA ASN A 21 -27.03 -9.82 -1.43
C ASN A 21 -25.61 -9.32 -1.70
N ALA A 22 -24.67 -9.51 -0.78
CA ALA A 22 -23.27 -9.21 -0.99
C ALA A 22 -22.73 -9.93 -2.23
N LYS A 23 -23.01 -11.24 -2.39
CA LYS A 23 -22.62 -12.04 -3.54
C LYS A 23 -23.17 -11.43 -4.83
N THR A 24 -24.42 -11.09 -4.86
CA THR A 24 -25.09 -10.51 -6.05
C THR A 24 -24.32 -9.29 -6.58
N TYR A 25 -23.99 -8.34 -5.72
CA TYR A 25 -23.31 -7.11 -6.13
C TYR A 25 -21.82 -7.31 -6.42
N ILE A 26 -21.14 -8.18 -5.67
CA ILE A 26 -19.74 -8.52 -5.94
C ILE A 26 -19.59 -9.26 -7.28
N ASP A 27 -20.49 -10.20 -7.58
CA ASP A 27 -20.52 -10.91 -8.86
C ASP A 27 -20.74 -9.96 -10.05
N MET A 28 -21.57 -8.91 -9.91
CA MET A 28 -21.68 -7.88 -10.94
C MET A 28 -20.37 -7.19 -11.29
N VAL A 29 -19.47 -7.01 -10.32
CA VAL A 29 -18.13 -6.42 -10.56
C VAL A 29 -17.20 -7.44 -11.22
N LEU A 30 -17.28 -8.70 -10.81
CA LEU A 30 -16.51 -9.77 -11.41
C LEU A 30 -16.94 -10.03 -12.88
N ASP A 31 -18.24 -9.89 -13.19
CA ASP A 31 -18.72 -9.92 -14.58
C ASP A 31 -18.12 -8.78 -15.43
N LEU A 32 -17.89 -7.60 -14.85
CA LEU A 32 -17.21 -6.51 -15.54
C LEU A 32 -15.72 -6.83 -15.74
N ARG A 33 -15.07 -7.51 -14.80
CA ARG A 33 -13.73 -8.04 -15.00
C ARG A 33 -13.69 -9.03 -16.18
N ASP A 34 -14.62 -9.98 -16.23
CA ASP A 34 -14.67 -11.01 -17.28
C ASP A 34 -14.94 -10.42 -18.67
N LYS A 35 -15.59 -9.25 -18.72
CA LYS A 35 -15.76 -8.43 -19.93
C LYS A 35 -14.55 -7.53 -20.23
N GLY A 36 -13.47 -7.62 -19.50
CA GLY A 36 -12.24 -6.85 -19.71
C GLY A 36 -12.29 -5.38 -19.29
N VAL A 37 -13.35 -4.98 -18.55
CA VAL A 37 -13.45 -3.61 -18.00
C VAL A 37 -12.44 -3.41 -16.87
N TYR A 38 -12.29 -4.42 -16.00
CA TYR A 38 -11.32 -4.45 -14.93
C TYR A 38 -10.33 -5.60 -15.10
N ALA A 39 -9.10 -5.42 -14.63
CA ALA A 39 -8.07 -6.45 -14.62
C ALA A 39 -7.08 -6.20 -13.47
N LEU A 40 -6.48 -7.25 -12.93
CA LEU A 40 -5.34 -7.08 -12.02
C LEU A 40 -4.12 -6.62 -12.83
N GLU A 41 -3.32 -5.74 -12.24
CA GLU A 41 -2.02 -5.40 -12.79
C GLU A 41 -1.06 -6.60 -12.66
N SER A 42 -0.31 -6.86 -13.72
CA SER A 42 0.63 -7.96 -13.77
C SER A 42 1.85 -7.74 -12.88
N ASP A 43 2.28 -6.48 -12.75
CA ASP A 43 3.31 -6.07 -11.81
C ASP A 43 2.68 -5.20 -10.72
N PHE A 44 2.79 -5.66 -9.49
CA PHE A 44 2.23 -4.97 -8.33
C PHE A 44 2.78 -3.55 -8.14
N LYS A 45 4.00 -3.27 -8.62
CA LYS A 45 4.59 -1.93 -8.60
C LYS A 45 3.79 -0.94 -9.43
N ASN A 46 3.26 -1.39 -10.57
CA ASN A 46 2.52 -0.55 -11.49
C ASN A 46 1.17 -0.09 -10.94
N VAL A 47 0.59 -0.80 -9.98
CA VAL A 47 -0.69 -0.39 -9.35
C VAL A 47 -0.61 1.02 -8.80
N TRP A 48 0.54 1.40 -8.21
CA TRP A 48 0.71 2.66 -7.50
C TRP A 48 1.57 3.67 -8.27
N SER A 49 1.99 3.33 -9.48
CA SER A 49 2.81 4.21 -10.29
C SER A 49 2.05 5.45 -10.73
N GLU A 50 2.68 6.62 -10.61
CA GLU A 50 2.16 7.87 -11.12
C GLU A 50 1.99 7.84 -12.65
N ASN A 51 2.78 7.03 -13.34
CA ASN A 51 2.68 6.84 -14.79
C ASN A 51 1.53 5.91 -15.20
N ASN A 52 0.84 5.26 -14.25
CA ASN A 52 -0.25 4.31 -14.51
C ASN A 52 -1.52 4.65 -13.73
N LYS A 53 -1.89 5.94 -13.68
CA LYS A 53 -3.01 6.47 -12.89
C LYS A 53 -4.36 5.85 -13.24
N PHE A 54 -4.54 5.38 -14.47
CA PHE A 54 -5.80 4.88 -15.01
C PHE A 54 -5.77 3.36 -15.23
N ASN A 55 -4.99 2.64 -14.43
CA ASN A 55 -4.93 1.18 -14.58
C ASN A 55 -6.29 0.51 -14.33
N LYS A 56 -6.44 -0.66 -14.94
CA LYS A 56 -7.71 -1.42 -14.89
C LYS A 56 -8.01 -2.06 -13.53
N GLU A 57 -7.08 -2.03 -12.60
CA GLU A 57 -7.34 -2.55 -11.25
C GLU A 57 -8.19 -1.58 -10.42
N PHE A 58 -8.15 -0.28 -10.74
CA PHE A 58 -8.93 0.72 -10.03
C PHE A 58 -10.41 0.72 -10.46
N ILE A 59 -11.30 0.55 -9.51
CA ILE A 59 -12.76 0.61 -9.69
C ILE A 59 -13.28 2.01 -9.36
N PHE A 60 -12.77 2.57 -8.26
CA PHE A 60 -13.06 3.94 -7.83
C PHE A 60 -11.82 4.54 -7.17
N CYS A 61 -11.47 5.74 -7.60
CA CYS A 61 -10.27 6.41 -7.13
C CYS A 61 -10.44 7.93 -7.12
N ILE A 62 -9.60 8.59 -6.35
CA ILE A 62 -9.41 10.04 -6.35
C ILE A 62 -8.13 10.32 -7.13
N LEU A 63 -8.28 11.05 -8.23
CA LEU A 63 -7.14 11.43 -9.07
C LEU A 63 -6.46 12.65 -8.49
N HIS A 64 -5.14 12.63 -8.49
CA HIS A 64 -4.29 13.75 -8.18
C HIS A 64 -3.41 14.11 -9.37
N GLU A 65 -3.03 15.39 -9.44
CA GLU A 65 -2.12 15.93 -10.45
C GLU A 65 -1.02 16.72 -9.73
N ALA A 66 0.22 16.30 -9.89
CA ALA A 66 1.35 16.93 -9.23
C ALA A 66 1.43 18.43 -9.58
N GLY A 67 1.63 19.26 -8.57
CA GLY A 67 1.75 20.71 -8.73
C GLY A 67 0.44 21.48 -8.91
N THR A 68 -0.68 20.82 -9.23
CA THR A 68 -1.97 21.51 -9.48
C THR A 68 -3.04 21.06 -8.48
N ASN A 69 -3.25 19.78 -8.34
CA ASN A 69 -4.21 19.15 -7.43
C ASN A 69 -3.59 17.87 -6.86
N GLY A 70 -2.41 18.03 -6.28
CA GLY A 70 -1.64 16.91 -5.74
C GLY A 70 -2.19 16.38 -4.42
N GLY A 71 -1.83 15.12 -4.14
CA GLY A 71 -2.10 14.45 -2.88
C GLY A 71 -0.87 14.42 -1.98
N GLU A 72 -1.07 14.04 -0.73
CA GLU A 72 -0.01 13.90 0.26
C GLU A 72 0.22 12.45 0.69
N ILE A 73 -0.39 11.49 -0.02
CA ILE A 73 -0.40 10.09 0.43
C ILE A 73 1.02 9.52 0.56
N THR A 74 1.92 9.87 -0.35
CA THR A 74 3.31 9.43 -0.31
C THR A 74 4.07 10.02 0.86
N ASN A 75 3.75 11.26 1.26
CA ASN A 75 4.40 11.94 2.37
C ASN A 75 4.13 11.23 3.71
N HIS A 76 2.94 10.67 3.86
CA HIS A 76 2.56 9.98 5.08
C HIS A 76 3.25 8.62 5.26
N PHE A 77 3.62 7.93 4.19
CA PHE A 77 4.09 6.55 4.23
C PHE A 77 5.60 6.37 4.03
N GLY A 78 6.24 7.26 3.29
CA GLY A 78 7.66 7.16 3.00
C GLY A 78 8.55 7.46 4.21
N PRO A 79 9.82 7.01 4.21
CA PRO A 79 10.78 7.30 5.26
C PRO A 79 11.15 8.78 5.28
N SER A 80 11.12 9.40 6.45
CA SER A 80 11.35 10.84 6.63
C SER A 80 12.81 11.26 6.47
N ASP A 81 13.71 10.32 6.61
CA ASP A 81 15.17 10.55 6.65
C ASP A 81 15.92 9.85 5.52
N HIS A 82 15.24 9.38 4.49
CA HIS A 82 15.90 8.74 3.36
C HIS A 82 16.69 9.76 2.53
N PRO A 83 17.97 9.47 2.20
CA PRO A 83 18.84 10.46 1.53
C PRO A 83 18.38 10.84 0.12
N GLU A 84 17.67 9.95 -0.56
CA GLU A 84 17.22 10.13 -1.94
C GLU A 84 15.74 10.51 -2.06
N VAL A 85 14.99 10.43 -0.96
CA VAL A 85 13.54 10.68 -0.96
C VAL A 85 13.24 11.88 -0.07
N THR A 86 12.72 12.94 -0.65
CA THR A 86 12.37 14.16 0.05
C THR A 86 10.89 14.22 0.39
N ASN A 87 10.52 15.11 1.31
CA ASN A 87 9.11 15.40 1.67
C ASN A 87 8.33 14.17 2.18
N ARG A 88 8.97 13.30 2.97
CA ARG A 88 8.30 12.16 3.63
C ARG A 88 8.27 12.36 5.13
N TRP A 89 7.15 12.02 5.75
CA TRP A 89 6.90 12.27 7.17
C TRP A 89 6.88 11.01 8.02
N GLN A 90 6.79 9.86 7.39
CA GLN A 90 6.75 8.56 8.07
C GLN A 90 5.68 8.47 9.18
N TYR A 91 4.51 9.06 8.97
CA TYR A 91 3.42 8.99 9.95
C TYR A 91 2.88 7.59 10.11
N TYR A 92 2.95 6.78 9.06
CA TYR A 92 2.52 5.40 9.06
C TYR A 92 3.71 4.50 8.73
N ALA A 93 3.94 3.54 9.61
CA ALA A 93 4.98 2.55 9.43
C ALA A 93 4.45 1.16 9.80
N VAL A 94 5.12 0.15 9.29
CA VAL A 94 4.77 -1.24 9.57
C VAL A 94 5.52 -1.70 10.81
N SER A 95 4.82 -2.33 11.75
CA SER A 95 5.46 -2.86 12.95
C SER A 95 6.43 -4.00 12.59
N LEU A 96 7.56 -4.05 13.28
CA LEU A 96 8.58 -5.08 13.08
C LEU A 96 8.03 -6.52 13.23
N PRO A 97 7.18 -6.85 14.23
CA PRO A 97 6.61 -8.18 14.34
C PRO A 97 5.72 -8.56 13.14
N PHE A 98 5.00 -7.60 12.56
CA PHE A 98 4.20 -7.85 11.36
C PHE A 98 5.09 -8.08 10.15
N TRP A 99 6.13 -7.25 9.93
CA TRP A 99 7.07 -7.40 8.84
C TRP A 99 7.79 -8.77 8.87
N ARG A 100 8.17 -9.24 10.06
CA ARG A 100 8.81 -10.55 10.24
C ARG A 100 7.92 -11.73 9.84
N LYS A 101 6.59 -11.55 9.85
CA LYS A 101 5.64 -12.57 9.40
C LYS A 101 5.52 -12.65 7.88
N TYR A 102 5.99 -11.65 7.15
CA TYR A 102 5.99 -11.70 5.70
C TYR A 102 6.94 -12.76 5.18
N ASN A 103 6.42 -13.62 4.30
CA ASN A 103 7.26 -14.55 3.56
C ASN A 103 8.24 -13.78 2.66
N ASN A 104 9.51 -14.22 2.62
CA ASN A 104 10.51 -13.60 1.76
C ASN A 104 10.19 -13.73 0.27
N ALA A 105 9.42 -14.75 -0.11
CA ALA A 105 8.93 -14.93 -1.47
C ALA A 105 7.73 -14.03 -1.82
N ASP A 106 7.13 -13.33 -0.87
CA ASP A 106 6.03 -12.41 -1.14
C ASP A 106 6.55 -11.14 -1.83
N PRO A 107 6.15 -10.86 -3.08
CA PRO A 107 6.63 -9.70 -3.82
C PRO A 107 6.29 -8.36 -3.14
N ARG A 108 5.29 -8.33 -2.27
CA ARG A 108 4.93 -7.12 -1.50
C ARG A 108 6.00 -6.73 -0.49
N LYS A 109 6.87 -7.67 -0.08
CA LYS A 109 7.95 -7.39 0.86
C LYS A 109 8.95 -6.37 0.32
N GLN A 110 9.12 -6.26 -1.00
CA GLN A 110 9.97 -5.27 -1.64
C GLN A 110 9.55 -3.81 -1.38
N PHE A 111 8.30 -3.56 -0.96
CA PHE A 111 7.82 -2.22 -0.64
C PHE A 111 8.16 -1.77 0.78
N PHE A 112 8.86 -2.58 1.55
CA PHE A 112 9.33 -2.20 2.87
C PHE A 112 10.78 -1.73 2.79
N TYR A 113 11.01 -0.53 3.29
CA TYR A 113 12.35 0.05 3.37
C TYR A 113 12.92 -0.20 4.77
N TYR A 114 13.97 -0.99 4.82
CA TYR A 114 14.59 -1.41 6.08
C TYR A 114 16.12 -1.47 6.01
N ASN A 115 16.72 -1.21 4.87
CA ASN A 115 18.16 -1.33 4.65
C ASN A 115 18.71 -0.12 3.91
N TYR A 116 18.71 1.03 4.58
CA TYR A 116 19.34 2.25 4.09
C TYR A 116 19.97 3.00 5.25
N THR A 117 20.91 3.90 4.93
CA THR A 117 21.46 4.85 5.90
C THR A 117 20.67 6.14 5.79
N GLY A 118 19.90 6.46 6.81
CA GLY A 118 19.19 7.72 6.91
C GLY A 118 20.13 8.85 7.33
N GLY A 119 19.81 10.06 6.96
CA GLY A 119 20.46 11.27 7.41
C GLY A 119 19.45 12.40 7.43
N ASP A 120 19.40 13.16 8.51
CA ASP A 120 18.64 14.38 8.55
C ASP A 120 19.31 15.40 7.61
N LYS A 121 18.67 15.74 6.51
CA LYS A 121 19.14 16.79 5.61
C LYS A 121 18.99 18.21 6.21
N ARG A 122 18.38 18.32 7.41
CA ARG A 122 18.26 19.56 8.15
C ARG A 122 19.50 19.78 8.99
N ASP A 123 20.42 20.54 8.46
CA ASP A 123 21.58 21.19 9.10
C ASP A 123 22.46 20.35 10.07
N ASP A 124 23.66 20.12 9.68
CA ASP A 124 24.88 19.77 10.44
C ASP A 124 24.79 18.56 11.41
N LYS A 125 23.86 17.67 11.25
CA LYS A 125 23.58 16.62 12.23
C LYS A 125 24.09 15.26 11.81
N SER A 126 25.40 15.10 11.82
CA SER A 126 26.08 13.81 11.87
C SER A 126 25.60 12.88 13.00
N GLU A 127 24.82 13.39 13.96
CA GLU A 127 24.30 12.66 15.11
C GLU A 127 22.98 11.91 14.85
N TYR A 128 22.27 12.21 13.76
CA TYR A 128 20.96 11.60 13.45
C TYR A 128 20.97 10.73 12.20
N GLY A 129 22.07 10.05 11.94
CA GLY A 129 22.07 8.97 10.98
C GLY A 129 21.33 7.77 11.56
N PHE A 130 20.07 7.58 11.23
CA PHE A 130 19.35 6.39 11.60
C PHE A 130 19.76 5.25 10.66
N TYR A 131 20.39 4.22 11.19
CA TYR A 131 20.62 2.97 10.50
C TYR A 131 19.34 2.16 10.57
N TYR A 132 18.60 2.09 9.47
CA TYR A 132 17.48 1.16 9.36
C TYR A 132 17.94 -0.19 8.79
N LYS A 133 19.02 -0.73 9.33
CA LYS A 133 19.35 -2.11 9.08
C LYS A 133 18.51 -2.98 10.01
N MET A 134 17.67 -3.81 9.42
CA MET A 134 16.98 -4.84 10.18
C MET A 134 18.01 -5.80 10.77
N PRO A 135 17.94 -6.10 12.08
CA PRO A 135 18.70 -7.18 12.63
C PRO A 135 18.42 -8.47 11.88
N ASP A 136 19.42 -9.21 11.53
CA ASP A 136 19.25 -10.55 10.97
C ASP A 136 18.53 -11.45 11.99
N VAL A 137 17.87 -12.51 11.49
CA VAL A 137 17.17 -13.44 12.37
C VAL A 137 18.16 -14.03 13.36
N GLY A 138 17.96 -13.75 14.65
CA GLY A 138 18.85 -14.18 15.73
C GLY A 138 19.91 -13.16 16.16
N GLU A 139 20.04 -12.02 15.47
CA GLU A 139 20.92 -10.93 15.92
C GLU A 139 20.30 -10.24 17.15
N THR A 140 21.07 -10.20 18.25
CA THR A 140 20.69 -9.47 19.47
C THR A 140 21.15 -8.03 19.33
N VAL A 141 20.23 -7.10 19.22
CA VAL A 141 20.54 -5.66 19.25
C VAL A 141 20.76 -5.23 20.69
N PRO A 142 21.92 -4.66 21.03
CA PRO A 142 22.15 -4.14 22.37
C PRO A 142 21.11 -3.07 22.73
N PRO A 143 20.60 -3.04 23.98
CA PRO A 143 19.54 -2.10 24.39
C PRO A 143 19.90 -0.62 24.20
N ASN A 144 21.18 -0.30 24.15
CA ASN A 144 21.70 1.07 24.04
C ASN A 144 22.20 1.41 22.62
N ASP A 145 22.11 0.50 21.66
CA ASP A 145 22.49 0.78 20.28
C ASP A 145 21.29 1.34 19.52
N THR A 146 21.09 2.65 19.66
CA THR A 146 20.00 3.39 18.99
C THR A 146 20.14 3.36 17.47
N THR A 147 21.31 3.06 16.92
CA THR A 147 21.55 2.95 15.48
C THR A 147 20.95 1.69 14.87
N LYS A 148 20.60 0.70 15.70
CA LYS A 148 20.00 -0.58 15.28
C LYS A 148 18.58 -0.80 15.79
N LEU A 149 18.01 0.15 16.55
CA LEU A 149 16.67 0.06 17.10
C LEU A 149 15.64 0.38 16.04
N LEU A 150 15.37 -0.58 15.16
CA LEU A 150 14.24 -0.50 14.26
C LEU A 150 12.96 -0.95 14.98
N VAL A 151 12.18 0.02 15.42
CA VAL A 151 10.86 -0.24 16.01
C VAL A 151 9.81 -0.48 14.91
N ASN A 152 9.97 0.20 13.78
CA ASN A 152 9.04 0.17 12.66
C ASN A 152 9.78 0.15 11.32
N VAL A 153 9.13 -0.43 10.31
CA VAL A 153 9.62 -0.50 8.94
C VAL A 153 8.87 0.51 8.09
N ALA A 154 9.58 1.39 7.41
CA ALA A 154 8.97 2.32 6.49
C ALA A 154 8.40 1.58 5.27
N THR A 155 7.29 2.08 4.73
CA THR A 155 6.70 1.51 3.51
C THR A 155 6.82 2.48 2.33
N MET A 156 7.24 1.94 1.19
CA MET A 156 7.38 2.67 -0.08
C MET A 156 6.28 2.28 -1.07
N LYS A 157 5.19 1.69 -0.60
CA LYS A 157 4.09 1.22 -1.45
C LYS A 157 3.60 2.29 -2.43
N TYR A 158 3.52 3.53 -1.99
CA TYR A 158 3.05 4.66 -2.80
C TYR A 158 4.17 5.50 -3.41
N SER A 159 5.43 5.21 -3.12
CA SER A 159 6.58 6.00 -3.56
C SER A 159 7.63 5.15 -4.28
N TYR A 160 7.26 3.96 -4.71
CA TYR A 160 8.23 2.98 -5.21
C TYR A 160 8.99 3.47 -6.45
N ASP A 161 8.33 4.18 -7.35
CA ASP A 161 8.93 4.69 -8.58
C ASP A 161 9.61 6.07 -8.41
N MET A 162 9.46 6.70 -7.25
CA MET A 162 10.08 8.00 -6.89
C MET A 162 10.01 9.06 -8.00
N VAL A 163 8.98 9.00 -8.84
CA VAL A 163 8.86 9.85 -10.03
C VAL A 163 8.67 11.32 -9.69
N SER A 164 8.15 11.61 -8.49
CA SER A 164 7.84 12.97 -8.08
C SER A 164 8.56 13.35 -6.79
N GLU A 165 9.37 14.40 -6.85
CA GLU A 165 9.90 15.12 -5.69
C GLU A 165 8.95 16.20 -5.18
N ALA A 166 7.80 16.38 -5.83
CA ALA A 166 6.84 17.39 -5.45
C ALA A 166 6.27 17.13 -4.04
N TYR A 167 6.08 18.20 -3.30
CA TYR A 167 5.43 18.13 -1.98
C TYR A 167 4.03 17.51 -2.09
N TYR A 168 3.29 17.92 -3.13
CA TYR A 168 2.01 17.34 -3.51
C TYR A 168 2.21 16.47 -4.75
N ASP A 169 2.11 15.16 -4.59
CA ASP A 169 2.33 14.21 -5.68
C ASP A 169 1.06 13.93 -6.49
N GLY A 170 1.24 13.40 -7.68
CA GLY A 170 0.16 13.09 -8.60
C GLY A 170 -0.41 11.67 -8.45
N ARG A 171 -0.11 10.95 -7.39
CA ARG A 171 -0.55 9.56 -7.25
C ARG A 171 -2.02 9.44 -6.95
N THR A 172 -2.62 8.49 -7.64
CA THR A 172 -4.04 8.18 -7.48
C THR A 172 -4.29 7.48 -6.14
N LEU A 173 -5.24 7.99 -5.36
CA LEU A 173 -5.73 7.34 -4.17
C LEU A 173 -6.87 6.37 -4.55
N SER A 174 -6.61 5.07 -4.47
CA SER A 174 -7.64 4.07 -4.72
C SER A 174 -8.58 3.90 -3.53
N ILE A 175 -9.87 4.03 -3.78
CA ILE A 175 -10.94 3.76 -2.82
C ILE A 175 -11.40 2.29 -2.95
N PHE A 176 -11.65 1.84 -4.18
CA PHE A 176 -11.98 0.45 -4.48
C PHE A 176 -11.08 -0.10 -5.58
N ARG A 177 -10.58 -1.31 -5.37
CA ARG A 177 -9.75 -2.06 -6.31
C ARG A 177 -10.31 -3.45 -6.55
N LEU A 178 -10.02 -4.01 -7.72
CA LEU A 178 -10.43 -5.37 -8.08
C LEU A 178 -9.89 -6.43 -7.12
N SER A 179 -8.66 -6.28 -6.63
CA SER A 179 -8.07 -7.19 -5.64
C SER A 179 -8.89 -7.28 -4.35
N ASP A 180 -9.44 -6.14 -3.86
CA ASP A 180 -10.32 -6.10 -2.70
C ASP A 180 -11.66 -6.80 -2.98
N VAL A 181 -12.22 -6.62 -4.19
CA VAL A 181 -13.45 -7.29 -4.62
C VAL A 181 -13.27 -8.82 -4.66
N ILE A 182 -12.11 -9.29 -5.13
CA ILE A 182 -11.78 -10.73 -5.15
C ILE A 182 -11.71 -11.29 -3.72
N LEU A 183 -11.12 -10.55 -2.79
CA LEU A 183 -11.06 -10.94 -1.37
C LEU A 183 -12.47 -10.94 -0.74
N CYS A 184 -13.31 -9.94 -1.03
CA CYS A 184 -14.72 -9.94 -0.60
C CYS A 184 -15.46 -11.17 -1.14
N LYS A 185 -15.21 -11.57 -2.40
CA LYS A 185 -15.80 -12.79 -2.95
C LYS A 185 -15.38 -14.03 -2.19
N ALA A 186 -14.10 -14.16 -1.87
CA ALA A 186 -13.60 -15.31 -1.10
C ALA A 186 -14.25 -15.39 0.29
N GLU A 187 -14.40 -14.25 0.99
CA GLU A 187 -15.09 -14.18 2.28
C GLU A 187 -16.56 -14.59 2.18
N ILE A 188 -17.27 -14.09 1.17
CA ILE A 188 -18.67 -14.42 0.91
C ILE A 188 -18.83 -15.93 0.65
N GLU A 189 -18.03 -16.50 -0.23
CA GLU A 189 -18.11 -17.92 -0.55
C GLU A 189 -17.79 -18.80 0.66
N ASN A 190 -16.80 -18.43 1.46
CA ASN A 190 -16.49 -19.15 2.69
C ASN A 190 -17.66 -19.15 3.70
N ASN A 191 -18.40 -18.05 3.78
CA ASN A 191 -19.55 -17.97 4.71
C ASN A 191 -20.80 -18.68 4.16
N LEU A 192 -21.01 -18.72 2.85
CA LEU A 192 -22.16 -19.38 2.24
C LEU A 192 -21.96 -20.90 2.09
N ASN A 193 -20.74 -21.33 1.77
CA ASN A 193 -20.47 -22.70 1.35
C ASN A 193 -19.48 -23.44 2.27
N GLY A 194 -18.92 -22.74 3.27
CA GLY A 194 -17.86 -23.29 4.12
C GLY A 194 -16.46 -23.17 3.48
N PRO A 195 -15.41 -23.52 4.23
CA PRO A 195 -14.04 -23.49 3.72
C PRO A 195 -13.86 -24.53 2.59
N ALA A 196 -13.17 -24.11 1.54
CA ALA A 196 -12.81 -24.96 0.40
C ALA A 196 -11.71 -25.95 0.74
#